data_790f52d9fc28788d8fed348245adac1f
#
_entry.id   790f52d9fc28788d8fed348245adac1f
#
_cell.length_a   1.000
_cell.length_b   1.000
_cell.length_c   1.000
_cell.angle_alpha   90.00
_cell.angle_beta   90.00
_cell.angle_gamma   90.00
#
_symmetry.space_group_name_H-M   'P 1'
#
loop_
_entity.id
_entity.type
_entity.pdbx_description
1 polymer ?
#
loop_
_entity_poly.entity_id
_entity_poly.type
_entity_poly.pdbx_seq_one_letter_code
_entity_poly.pdbx_strand_id
1 'polypeptide(L)'
;YNLQAAVGGIFFGTQSATREQAMSVPAVARARNIICSTVGSLPIETYNHFTKEHLRPTRVLMQPDPRIPGSATYAWIAEDILFHGFAYGQVLDSYSDSDGARVRAWTRVSPDRVTYQLNYNQTEILFYKLDGEELPLHGTGSLVIFNGLDEGVLNRAGRTIRAAQE
;
A
#
# COMPACT_ATOMS: atom_id res chain seq x y z
N TYR A 1 6.27 -1.15 14.82
CA TYR A 1 6.00 -1.88 13.57
C TYR A 1 4.96 -2.95 13.88
N ASN A 2 3.78 -2.85 13.30
CA ASN A 2 2.71 -3.82 13.56
C ASN A 2 2.86 -4.99 12.57
N LEU A 3 3.69 -5.98 12.91
CA LEU A 3 3.87 -7.22 12.18
C LEU A 3 2.53 -7.97 11.94
N GLN A 4 1.53 -7.72 12.77
CA GLN A 4 0.23 -8.35 12.71
C GLN A 4 -0.56 -7.99 11.43
N ALA A 5 -0.40 -6.79 10.89
CA ALA A 5 -1.04 -6.41 9.63
C ALA A 5 -0.41 -7.09 8.41
N ALA A 6 0.91 -7.31 8.44
CA ALA A 6 1.63 -8.00 7.37
C ALA A 6 1.49 -9.53 7.41
N VAL A 7 1.23 -10.09 8.59
CA VAL A 7 1.11 -11.55 8.83
C VAL A 7 -0.33 -12.05 8.72
N GLY A 8 -1.32 -11.15 8.81
CA GLY A 8 -2.75 -11.51 8.85
C GLY A 8 -3.26 -12.33 7.65
N GLY A 9 -2.57 -12.25 6.52
CA GLY A 9 -2.96 -13.00 5.32
C GLY A 9 -2.60 -14.50 5.32
N ILE A 10 -1.75 -14.98 6.23
CA ILE A 10 -1.22 -16.34 6.17
C ILE A 10 -1.77 -17.26 7.27
N PHE A 11 -2.18 -16.71 8.42
CA PHE A 11 -2.41 -17.54 9.62
C PHE A 11 -3.86 -17.87 9.95
N PHE A 12 -4.83 -17.20 9.39
CA PHE A 12 -6.21 -17.57 9.62
C PHE A 12 -6.81 -18.12 8.33
N GLY A 13 -7.12 -19.41 8.34
CA GLY A 13 -7.90 -20.10 7.31
C GLY A 13 -9.33 -19.56 7.13
N THR A 14 -9.52 -18.28 7.31
CA THR A 14 -10.65 -17.52 6.84
C THR A 14 -10.42 -17.34 5.36
N GLN A 15 -11.23 -17.99 4.56
CA GLN A 15 -11.23 -17.84 3.11
C GLN A 15 -11.40 -16.35 2.78
N SER A 16 -10.31 -15.64 2.53
CA SER A 16 -10.33 -14.26 2.05
C SER A 16 -11.07 -14.21 0.70
N ALA A 17 -11.82 -13.15 0.45
CA ALA A 17 -12.36 -12.91 -0.88
C ALA A 17 -11.26 -12.38 -1.79
N THR A 18 -11.36 -12.64 -3.11
CA THR A 18 -10.49 -11.97 -4.07
C THR A 18 -11.00 -10.56 -4.38
N ARG A 19 -10.12 -9.72 -4.95
CA ARG A 19 -10.51 -8.39 -5.42
C ARG A 19 -11.65 -8.46 -6.43
N GLU A 20 -11.60 -9.40 -7.38
CA GLU A 20 -12.61 -9.60 -8.41
C GLU A 20 -13.97 -9.98 -7.78
N GLN A 21 -13.96 -10.88 -6.80
CA GLN A 21 -15.15 -11.24 -6.05
C GLN A 21 -15.73 -10.04 -5.30
N ALA A 22 -14.92 -9.24 -4.64
CA ALA A 22 -15.37 -8.04 -3.96
C ALA A 22 -15.96 -7.02 -4.93
N MET A 23 -15.31 -6.79 -6.07
CA MET A 23 -15.78 -5.84 -7.09
C MET A 23 -17.02 -6.30 -7.86
N SER A 24 -17.35 -7.58 -7.85
CA SER A 24 -18.61 -8.07 -8.46
C SER A 24 -19.84 -7.73 -7.60
N VAL A 25 -19.66 -7.36 -6.32
CA VAL A 25 -20.73 -6.86 -5.45
C VAL A 25 -20.93 -5.36 -5.70
N PRO A 26 -22.06 -4.90 -6.27
CA PRO A 26 -22.23 -3.50 -6.68
C PRO A 26 -22.06 -2.49 -5.55
N ALA A 27 -22.47 -2.84 -4.33
CA ALA A 27 -22.30 -1.98 -3.15
C ALA A 27 -20.82 -1.77 -2.80
N VAL A 28 -20.00 -2.83 -2.87
CA VAL A 28 -18.56 -2.77 -2.61
C VAL A 28 -17.86 -1.95 -3.70
N ALA A 29 -18.18 -2.21 -4.97
CA ALA A 29 -17.64 -1.47 -6.09
C ALA A 29 -17.95 0.04 -5.99
N ARG A 30 -19.19 0.39 -5.63
CA ARG A 30 -19.58 1.78 -5.42
C ARG A 30 -18.84 2.43 -4.26
N ALA A 31 -18.77 1.77 -3.11
CA ALA A 31 -18.07 2.28 -1.93
C ALA A 31 -16.57 2.49 -2.24
N ARG A 32 -15.93 1.51 -2.87
CA ARG A 32 -14.53 1.61 -3.32
C ARG A 32 -14.34 2.82 -4.25
N ASN A 33 -15.20 3.00 -5.25
CA ASN A 33 -15.05 4.11 -6.19
C ASN A 33 -15.18 5.47 -5.49
N ILE A 34 -16.12 5.63 -4.55
CA ILE A 34 -16.28 6.87 -3.78
C ILE A 34 -15.03 7.12 -2.92
N ILE A 35 -14.59 6.15 -2.14
CA ILE A 35 -13.46 6.31 -1.22
C ILE A 35 -12.17 6.61 -2.00
N CYS A 36 -11.82 5.78 -2.98
CA CYS A 36 -10.56 5.91 -3.70
C CYS A 36 -10.50 7.17 -4.58
N SER A 37 -11.62 7.55 -5.22
CA SER A 37 -11.66 8.79 -5.98
C SER A 37 -11.57 10.02 -5.09
N THR A 38 -12.19 10.00 -3.92
CA THR A 38 -12.09 11.09 -2.94
C THR A 38 -10.66 11.23 -2.45
N VAL A 39 -10.02 10.14 -2.00
CA VAL A 39 -8.61 10.18 -1.55
C VAL A 39 -7.68 10.68 -2.66
N GLY A 40 -7.85 10.16 -3.89
CA GLY A 40 -7.02 10.58 -5.03
C GLY A 40 -7.21 12.05 -5.41
N SER A 41 -8.34 12.68 -5.09
CA SER A 41 -8.63 14.09 -5.38
C SER A 41 -8.22 15.06 -4.26
N LEU A 42 -7.87 14.56 -3.08
CA LEU A 42 -7.45 15.42 -1.98
C LEU A 42 -6.12 16.12 -2.29
N PRO A 43 -6.00 17.42 -2.03
CA PRO A 43 -4.74 18.12 -2.16
C PRO A 43 -3.77 17.65 -1.08
N ILE A 44 -2.50 17.47 -1.47
CA ILE A 44 -1.42 17.17 -0.52
C ILE A 44 -0.73 18.46 -0.18
N GLU A 45 -0.74 18.83 1.08
CA GLU A 45 -0.10 20.01 1.60
C GLU A 45 1.00 19.64 2.58
N THR A 46 2.05 20.45 2.64
CA THR A 46 3.18 20.24 3.54
C THR A 46 3.33 21.47 4.44
N TYR A 47 3.50 21.23 5.73
CA TYR A 47 3.67 22.27 6.73
C TYR A 47 4.96 22.04 7.53
N ASN A 48 5.62 23.12 7.90
CA ASN A 48 6.68 23.05 8.88
C ASN A 48 6.09 22.65 10.24
N HIS A 49 6.64 21.61 10.86
CA HIS A 49 6.11 21.11 12.13
C HIS A 49 6.14 22.14 13.25
N PHE A 50 7.16 22.99 13.31
CA PHE A 50 7.37 23.97 14.38
C PHE A 50 6.68 25.30 14.09
N THR A 51 6.91 25.87 12.89
CA THR A 51 6.40 27.23 12.56
C THR A 51 4.97 27.19 12.02
N LYS A 52 4.44 26.01 11.65
CA LYS A 52 3.15 25.83 10.99
C LYS A 52 3.03 26.55 9.64
N GLU A 53 4.14 27.04 9.10
CA GLU A 53 4.17 27.66 7.78
C GLU A 53 3.90 26.63 6.69
N HIS A 54 3.14 27.02 5.68
CA HIS A 54 2.88 26.20 4.50
C HIS A 54 4.16 26.11 3.65
N LEU A 55 4.59 24.90 3.36
CA LEU A 55 5.73 24.59 2.53
C LEU A 55 5.26 24.06 1.17
N ARG A 56 6.05 24.33 0.13
CA ARG A 56 5.79 23.71 -1.18
C ARG A 56 5.97 22.19 -1.07
N PRO A 57 4.96 21.38 -1.44
CA PRO A 57 5.09 19.93 -1.44
C PRO A 57 6.22 19.47 -2.36
N THR A 58 6.95 18.46 -1.93
CA THR A 58 8.00 17.86 -2.74
C THR A 58 7.42 17.09 -3.92
N ARG A 59 8.20 16.95 -5.00
CA ARG A 59 7.76 16.22 -6.19
C ARG A 59 7.34 14.78 -5.87
N VAL A 60 8.05 14.09 -4.98
CA VAL A 60 7.74 12.72 -4.56
C VAL A 60 6.37 12.59 -3.89
N LEU A 61 5.86 13.66 -3.27
CA LEU A 61 4.51 13.70 -2.71
C LEU A 61 3.46 14.06 -3.76
N MET A 62 3.77 14.99 -4.69
CA MET A 62 2.80 15.42 -5.70
C MET A 62 2.63 14.40 -6.84
N GLN A 63 3.72 13.79 -7.26
CA GLN A 63 3.77 12.82 -8.34
C GLN A 63 4.85 11.78 -8.04
N PRO A 64 4.53 10.74 -7.24
CA PRO A 64 5.49 9.71 -6.84
C PRO A 64 6.10 8.98 -8.03
N ASP A 65 5.27 8.54 -8.99
CA ASP A 65 5.71 7.95 -10.26
C ASP A 65 5.70 9.02 -11.34
N PRO A 66 6.84 9.33 -11.97
CA PRO A 66 6.90 10.31 -13.06
C PRO A 66 6.00 10.01 -14.27
N ARG A 67 5.58 8.75 -14.43
CA ARG A 67 4.77 8.26 -15.57
C ARG A 67 3.27 8.31 -15.31
N ILE A 68 2.86 8.47 -14.02
CA ILE A 68 1.47 8.31 -13.58
C ILE A 68 1.05 9.58 -12.82
N PRO A 69 -0.16 10.11 -13.05
CA PRO A 69 -0.68 11.21 -12.24
C PRO A 69 -0.70 10.85 -10.76
N GLY A 70 -0.30 11.78 -9.88
CA GLY A 70 -0.27 11.55 -8.43
C GLY A 70 -1.64 11.15 -7.87
N SER A 71 -2.72 11.77 -8.36
CA SER A 71 -4.09 11.40 -7.99
C SER A 71 -4.42 9.93 -8.24
N ALA A 72 -3.99 9.37 -9.38
CA ALA A 72 -4.18 7.96 -9.69
C ALA A 72 -3.35 7.06 -8.76
N THR A 73 -2.09 7.43 -8.51
CA THR A 73 -1.22 6.69 -7.58
C THR A 73 -1.84 6.60 -6.20
N TYR A 74 -2.33 7.72 -5.65
CA TYR A 74 -2.94 7.74 -4.32
C TYR A 74 -4.29 7.03 -4.27
N ALA A 75 -5.09 7.09 -5.34
CA ALA A 75 -6.33 6.32 -5.44
C ALA A 75 -6.05 4.80 -5.40
N TRP A 76 -5.00 4.33 -6.08
CA TRP A 76 -4.61 2.92 -6.05
C TRP A 76 -4.02 2.50 -4.70
N ILE A 77 -3.23 3.34 -4.05
CA ILE A 77 -2.74 3.08 -2.68
C ILE A 77 -3.92 2.99 -1.70
N ALA A 78 -4.90 3.89 -1.81
CA ALA A 78 -6.11 3.84 -1.00
C ALA A 78 -6.91 2.55 -1.22
N GLU A 79 -7.00 2.06 -2.46
CA GLU A 79 -7.64 0.78 -2.78
C GLU A 79 -6.92 -0.39 -2.13
N ASP A 80 -5.58 -0.45 -2.26
CA ASP A 80 -4.80 -1.52 -1.66
C ASP A 80 -4.94 -1.54 -0.14
N ILE A 81 -4.87 -0.38 0.52
CA ILE A 81 -5.09 -0.26 1.96
C ILE A 81 -6.52 -0.69 2.34
N LEU A 82 -7.53 -0.27 1.58
CA LEU A 82 -8.92 -0.64 1.84
C LEU A 82 -9.14 -2.14 1.74
N PHE A 83 -8.58 -2.78 0.72
CA PHE A 83 -8.82 -4.19 0.45
C PHE A 83 -7.90 -5.12 1.24
N HIS A 84 -6.62 -4.80 1.34
CA HIS A 84 -5.58 -5.67 1.91
C HIS A 84 -5.11 -5.22 3.31
N GLY A 85 -5.46 -3.99 3.75
CA GLY A 85 -4.96 -3.41 4.99
C GLY A 85 -3.56 -2.81 4.88
N PHE A 86 -2.92 -2.90 3.74
CA PHE A 86 -1.59 -2.33 3.46
C PHE A 86 -1.42 -2.10 1.96
N ALA A 87 -0.43 -1.29 1.60
CA ALA A 87 -0.05 -1.07 0.21
C ALA A 87 1.48 -1.02 0.08
N TYR A 88 1.97 -1.28 -1.13
CA TYR A 88 3.39 -1.27 -1.46
C TYR A 88 3.72 -0.25 -2.54
N GLY A 89 4.87 0.43 -2.35
CA GLY A 89 5.52 1.23 -3.36
C GLY A 89 6.94 0.74 -3.60
N GLN A 90 7.34 0.48 -4.84
CA GLN A 90 8.72 0.17 -5.18
C GLN A 90 9.48 1.45 -5.47
N VAL A 91 10.64 1.63 -4.85
CA VAL A 91 11.51 2.78 -5.06
C VAL A 91 12.14 2.70 -6.45
N LEU A 92 11.82 3.66 -7.30
CA LEU A 92 12.38 3.80 -8.66
C LEU A 92 13.69 4.56 -8.68
N ASP A 93 13.79 5.58 -7.82
CA ASP A 93 14.98 6.44 -7.72
C ASP A 93 15.15 6.90 -6.28
N SER A 94 16.40 6.87 -5.82
CA SER A 94 16.79 7.31 -4.48
C SER A 94 18.12 8.06 -4.54
N TYR A 95 18.34 8.93 -3.56
CA TYR A 95 19.61 9.63 -3.37
C TYR A 95 20.00 9.59 -1.91
N SER A 96 21.28 9.72 -1.64
CA SER A 96 21.81 9.83 -0.27
C SER A 96 22.22 11.26 0.01
N ASP A 97 21.86 11.75 1.19
CA ASP A 97 22.33 13.00 1.74
C ASP A 97 22.95 12.79 3.14
N SER A 98 23.30 13.86 3.85
CA SER A 98 23.89 13.79 5.20
C SER A 98 22.99 13.05 6.20
N ASP A 99 21.69 12.99 5.97
CA ASP A 99 20.70 12.40 6.86
C ASP A 99 20.30 10.98 6.45
N GLY A 100 20.90 10.42 5.38
CA GLY A 100 20.67 9.07 4.90
C GLY A 100 20.05 8.98 3.51
N ALA A 101 19.55 7.79 3.16
CA ALA A 101 18.90 7.55 1.88
C ALA A 101 17.50 8.13 1.84
N ARG A 102 17.19 8.90 0.78
CA ARG A 102 15.89 9.51 0.53
C ARG A 102 15.30 9.05 -0.79
N VAL A 103 14.00 8.80 -0.79
CA VAL A 103 13.25 8.41 -1.99
C VAL A 103 12.97 9.64 -2.84
N ARG A 104 13.30 9.57 -4.13
CA ARG A 104 13.00 10.60 -5.12
C ARG A 104 11.80 10.24 -5.98
N ALA A 105 11.62 8.96 -6.29
CA ALA A 105 10.48 8.45 -7.04
C ALA A 105 10.16 7.02 -6.62
N TRP A 106 8.88 6.67 -6.61
CA TRP A 106 8.40 5.33 -6.36
C TRP A 106 7.14 5.05 -7.16
N THR A 107 6.86 3.78 -7.45
CA THR A 107 5.65 3.32 -8.14
C THR A 107 4.86 2.37 -7.27
N ARG A 108 3.53 2.39 -7.39
CA ARG A 108 2.67 1.43 -6.70
C ARG A 108 2.93 0.01 -7.23
N VAL A 109 2.99 -0.94 -6.32
CA VAL A 109 3.06 -2.38 -6.60
C VAL A 109 1.82 -3.07 -6.02
N SER A 110 1.16 -3.92 -6.82
CA SER A 110 0.01 -4.68 -6.32
C SER A 110 0.44 -5.61 -5.18
N PRO A 111 -0.32 -5.66 -4.06
CA PRO A 111 -0.04 -6.56 -2.95
C PRO A 111 0.08 -8.03 -3.36
N ASP A 112 -0.70 -8.48 -4.35
CA ASP A 112 -0.70 -9.86 -4.84
C ASP A 112 0.62 -10.31 -5.48
N ARG A 113 1.47 -9.35 -5.89
CA ARG A 113 2.80 -9.62 -6.49
C ARG A 113 3.91 -9.69 -5.47
N VAL A 114 3.66 -9.25 -4.24
CA VAL A 114 4.66 -9.17 -3.19
C VAL A 114 4.51 -10.35 -2.25
N THR A 115 5.60 -11.06 -2.05
CA THR A 115 5.72 -12.10 -1.03
C THR A 115 6.85 -11.72 -0.07
N TYR A 116 6.85 -12.29 1.13
CA TYR A 116 7.90 -12.04 2.11
C TYR A 116 8.30 -13.36 2.78
N GLN A 117 9.50 -13.40 3.30
CA GLN A 117 9.99 -14.51 4.07
C GLN A 117 10.24 -14.08 5.51
N LEU A 118 9.72 -14.87 6.44
CA LEU A 118 9.92 -14.68 7.88
C LEU A 118 11.17 -15.43 8.34
N ASN A 119 11.73 -14.97 9.46
CA ASN A 119 12.76 -15.70 10.18
C ASN A 119 12.20 -17.04 10.74
N TYR A 120 13.08 -17.90 11.26
CA TYR A 120 12.70 -19.21 11.81
C TYR A 120 11.62 -19.09 12.91
N ASN A 121 11.67 -18.04 13.72
CA ASN A 121 10.72 -17.81 14.82
C ASN A 121 9.44 -17.07 14.36
N GLN A 122 9.31 -16.75 13.09
CA GLN A 122 8.18 -16.01 12.50
C GLN A 122 7.92 -14.64 13.15
N THR A 123 8.95 -14.02 13.70
CA THR A 123 8.86 -12.72 14.41
C THR A 123 9.27 -11.53 13.54
N GLU A 124 10.10 -11.77 12.52
CA GLU A 124 10.68 -10.71 11.68
C GLU A 124 10.65 -11.09 10.21
N ILE A 125 10.42 -10.10 9.36
CA ILE A 125 10.53 -10.26 7.91
C ILE A 125 12.00 -10.13 7.53
N LEU A 126 12.56 -11.18 6.94
CA LEU A 126 13.95 -11.20 6.48
C LEU A 126 14.11 -10.40 5.19
N PHE A 127 13.24 -10.63 4.23
CA PHE A 127 13.23 -9.93 2.94
C PHE A 127 11.88 -10.03 2.25
N TYR A 128 11.68 -9.14 1.30
CA TYR A 128 10.53 -9.13 0.40
C TYR A 128 10.95 -9.64 -0.98
N LYS A 129 10.01 -10.27 -1.67
CA LYS A 129 10.15 -10.67 -3.08
C LYS A 129 9.05 -10.04 -3.91
N LEU A 130 9.41 -9.56 -5.09
CA LEU A 130 8.48 -9.09 -6.11
C LEU A 130 8.56 -10.06 -7.30
N ASP A 131 7.45 -10.71 -7.64
CA ASP A 131 7.37 -11.72 -8.69
C ASP A 131 8.40 -12.85 -8.53
N GLY A 132 8.77 -13.17 -7.28
CA GLY A 132 9.75 -14.20 -6.94
C GLY A 132 11.21 -13.72 -6.84
N GLU A 133 11.52 -12.49 -7.27
CA GLU A 133 12.85 -11.90 -7.13
C GLU A 133 13.00 -11.17 -5.79
N GLU A 134 14.11 -11.42 -5.11
CA GLU A 134 14.42 -10.78 -3.83
C GLU A 134 14.75 -9.29 -4.02
N LEU A 135 14.14 -8.46 -3.18
CA LEU A 135 14.31 -7.01 -3.23
C LEU A 135 15.36 -6.52 -2.22
N PRO A 136 16.11 -5.47 -2.54
CA PRO A 136 17.00 -4.83 -1.59
C PRO A 136 16.22 -4.23 -0.42
N LEU A 137 16.84 -4.21 0.77
CA LEU A 137 16.21 -3.64 1.97
C LEU A 137 16.13 -2.12 1.91
N HIS A 138 17.05 -1.46 1.22
CA HIS A 138 17.17 0.00 1.15
C HIS A 138 17.55 0.48 -0.25
N GLY A 139 17.22 1.72 -0.54
CA GLY A 139 17.60 2.37 -1.80
C GLY A 139 16.71 1.99 -2.98
N THR A 140 17.23 2.18 -4.17
CA THR A 140 16.52 1.89 -5.42
C THR A 140 16.18 0.39 -5.51
N GLY A 141 14.95 0.08 -5.85
CA GLY A 141 14.41 -1.28 -5.89
C GLY A 141 13.76 -1.76 -4.60
N SER A 142 14.03 -1.13 -3.44
CA SER A 142 13.40 -1.48 -2.17
C SER A 142 11.91 -1.16 -2.12
N LEU A 143 11.21 -1.67 -1.10
CA LEU A 143 9.78 -1.37 -0.89
C LEU A 143 9.57 -0.29 0.17
N VAL A 144 8.65 0.61 -0.13
CA VAL A 144 7.98 1.48 0.84
C VAL A 144 6.65 0.81 1.20
N ILE A 145 6.37 0.68 2.48
CA ILE A 145 5.16 0.02 2.98
C ILE A 145 4.24 1.07 3.61
N PHE A 146 2.99 1.08 3.15
CA PHE A 146 1.93 1.92 3.71
C PHE A 146 1.00 1.01 4.51
N ASN A 147 1.02 1.14 5.82
CA ASN A 147 0.16 0.36 6.71
C ASN A 147 -1.20 1.04 6.86
N GLY A 148 -2.27 0.26 6.73
CA GLY A 148 -3.62 0.67 7.05
C GLY A 148 -3.95 0.52 8.53
N LEU A 149 -5.21 0.74 8.87
CA LEU A 149 -5.71 0.67 10.25
C LEU A 149 -6.05 -0.75 10.68
N ASP A 150 -6.37 -1.64 9.72
CA ASP A 150 -6.77 -3.02 9.98
C ASP A 150 -6.32 -3.97 8.85
N GLU A 151 -6.78 -5.22 8.90
CA GLU A 151 -6.43 -6.29 7.96
C GLU A 151 -7.06 -6.20 6.56
N GLY A 152 -7.84 -5.14 6.32
CA GLY A 152 -8.53 -4.91 5.06
C GLY A 152 -9.84 -5.70 4.87
N VAL A 153 -10.65 -5.18 3.93
CA VAL A 153 -12.03 -5.69 3.70
C VAL A 153 -12.04 -7.11 3.14
N LEU A 154 -11.07 -7.50 2.31
CA LEU A 154 -11.03 -8.83 1.72
C LEU A 154 -10.86 -9.94 2.76
N ASN A 155 -10.09 -9.68 3.80
CA ASN A 155 -9.91 -10.61 4.91
C ASN A 155 -11.10 -10.55 5.87
N ARG A 156 -11.49 -9.35 6.31
CA ARG A 156 -12.51 -9.13 7.33
C ARG A 156 -13.91 -9.51 6.86
N ALA A 157 -14.27 -9.17 5.62
CA ALA A 157 -15.62 -9.38 5.07
C ALA A 157 -15.70 -10.51 4.02
N GLY A 158 -14.69 -11.36 3.90
CA GLY A 158 -14.61 -12.39 2.86
C GLY A 158 -15.82 -13.32 2.80
N ARG A 159 -16.39 -13.72 3.94
CA ARG A 159 -17.61 -14.55 4.00
C ARG A 159 -18.84 -13.78 3.49
N THR A 160 -19.01 -12.53 3.91
CA THR A 160 -20.14 -11.68 3.51
C THR A 160 -20.10 -11.37 2.02
N ILE A 161 -18.91 -11.11 1.46
CA ILE A 161 -18.72 -10.85 0.04
C ILE A 161 -19.13 -12.08 -0.78
N ARG A 162 -18.74 -13.28 -0.38
CA ARG A 162 -19.13 -14.51 -1.08
C ARG A 162 -20.62 -14.79 -0.97
N ALA A 163 -21.23 -14.63 0.20
CA ALA A 163 -22.65 -14.81 0.38
C ALA A 163 -23.52 -13.80 -0.42
N ALA A 164 -22.96 -12.66 -0.79
CA ALA A 164 -23.65 -11.67 -1.62
C ALA A 164 -23.53 -11.94 -3.14
N GLN A 165 -22.77 -12.97 -3.54
CA GLN A 165 -22.63 -13.41 -4.92
C GLN A 165 -23.59 -14.56 -5.29
N GLU A 166 -24.12 -15.28 -4.29
CA GLU A 166 -25.13 -16.34 -4.43
C GLU A 166 -26.56 -15.73 -4.58
#